data_13af12105be68092d8a5db7e04cd2121
#
_entry.id   13af12105be68092d8a5db7e04cd2121
#
_cell.length_a   1.000
_cell.length_b   1.000
_cell.length_c   1.000
_cell.angle_alpha   90.00
_cell.angle_beta   90.00
_cell.angle_gamma   90.00
#
_symmetry.space_group_name_H-M   'P 1'
#
loop_
_entity.id
_entity.type
_entity.pdbx_description
1 polymer ?
#
loop_
_entity_poly.entity_id
_entity_poly.type
_entity_poly.pdbx_seq_one_letter_code
_entity_poly.pdbx_strand_id
1 'polypeptide(L)'
;MPFNNKNGKVIAFGSQNYRPTYKLGEAVIDCADTTTYLGVIVQSNFKFDQHIALKKDKASKTVGAIKHILKQAPQKGRLLAYTSLCRPILEYADTVCDPTLAKEVESLEMLQHSCLIHCQIERTGECYGGVP
;
A
#
# COMPACT_ATOMS: atom_id res chain seq x y z
N MET A 1 21.62 -19.34 13.23
CA MET A 1 20.20 -19.42 12.87
C MET A 1 20.10 -20.08 11.50
N PRO A 2 19.46 -21.25 11.36
CA PRO A 2 19.35 -21.90 10.06
C PRO A 2 18.42 -21.10 9.15
N PHE A 3 18.82 -20.93 7.90
CA PHE A 3 17.95 -20.30 6.89
C PHE A 3 16.82 -21.26 6.51
N ASN A 4 15.61 -20.71 6.35
CA ASN A 4 14.47 -21.47 5.86
C ASN A 4 14.52 -21.53 4.33
N ASN A 5 15.10 -22.61 3.81
CA ASN A 5 15.29 -22.81 2.37
C ASN A 5 13.96 -22.93 1.60
N LYS A 6 12.85 -23.28 2.29
CA LYS A 6 11.54 -23.48 1.65
C LYS A 6 10.86 -22.19 1.18
N ASN A 7 11.22 -21.06 1.79
CA ASN A 7 10.61 -19.77 1.49
C ASN A 7 11.53 -18.80 0.74
N GLY A 8 12.76 -19.27 0.40
CA GLY A 8 13.68 -18.49 -0.40
C GLY A 8 13.18 -18.32 -1.84
N LYS A 9 13.21 -17.10 -2.35
CA LYS A 9 12.96 -16.80 -3.77
C LYS A 9 14.05 -15.87 -4.28
N VAL A 10 14.43 -16.07 -5.53
CA VAL A 10 15.38 -15.19 -6.23
C VAL A 10 14.63 -14.33 -7.21
N ILE A 11 14.86 -13.03 -7.18
CA ILE A 11 14.37 -12.09 -8.18
C ILE A 11 15.55 -11.57 -8.97
N ALA A 12 15.53 -11.75 -10.28
CA ALA A 12 16.50 -11.14 -11.19
C ALA A 12 15.97 -9.78 -11.63
N PHE A 13 16.71 -8.72 -11.35
CA PHE A 13 16.41 -7.36 -11.81
C PHE A 13 17.15 -7.07 -13.11
N GLY A 14 16.50 -6.37 -14.04
CA GLY A 14 17.07 -5.91 -15.28
C GLY A 14 16.49 -6.55 -16.53
N SER A 15 16.96 -6.08 -17.68
CA SER A 15 16.44 -6.46 -18.99
C SER A 15 16.99 -7.79 -19.54
N GLN A 16 18.02 -8.34 -18.94
CA GLN A 16 18.57 -9.62 -19.38
C GLN A 16 17.87 -10.75 -18.60
N ASN A 17 17.16 -11.59 -19.33
CA ASN A 17 16.47 -12.80 -18.82
C ASN A 17 17.44 -13.93 -18.43
N TYR A 18 18.62 -13.58 -17.90
CA TYR A 18 19.52 -14.58 -17.38
C TYR A 18 18.99 -15.07 -16.04
N ARG A 19 18.50 -16.30 -16.03
CA ARG A 19 17.96 -16.95 -14.83
C ARG A 19 18.86 -18.13 -14.43
N PRO A 20 19.98 -17.86 -13.78
CA PRO A 20 20.82 -18.93 -13.29
C PRO A 20 20.10 -19.70 -12.18
N THR A 21 20.40 -20.99 -12.08
CA THR A 21 19.91 -21.81 -10.98
C THR A 21 20.73 -21.50 -9.73
N TYR A 22 20.07 -20.90 -8.73
CA TYR A 22 20.70 -20.63 -7.44
C TYR A 22 20.44 -21.78 -6.46
N LYS A 23 21.45 -22.12 -5.68
CA LYS A 23 21.36 -23.13 -4.63
C LYS A 23 21.70 -22.50 -3.28
N LEU A 24 20.91 -22.81 -2.27
CA LEU A 24 21.19 -22.46 -0.88
C LEU A 24 21.41 -23.74 -0.10
N GLY A 25 22.69 -24.12 0.10
CA GLY A 25 23.07 -25.45 0.55
C GLY A 25 22.73 -26.50 -0.52
N GLU A 26 21.91 -27.48 -0.19
CA GLU A 26 21.43 -28.51 -1.13
C GLU A 26 20.12 -28.17 -1.81
N ALA A 27 19.42 -27.14 -1.34
CA ALA A 27 18.12 -26.73 -1.89
C ALA A 27 18.28 -25.80 -3.09
N VAL A 28 17.57 -26.10 -4.16
CA VAL A 28 17.44 -25.21 -5.32
C VAL A 28 16.40 -24.14 -4.98
N ILE A 29 16.73 -22.86 -5.26
CA ILE A 29 15.84 -21.74 -5.02
C ILE A 29 15.17 -21.36 -6.34
N ASP A 30 13.85 -21.21 -6.31
CA ASP A 30 13.06 -20.81 -7.47
C ASP A 30 13.26 -19.34 -7.82
N CYS A 31 13.41 -19.06 -9.11
CA CYS A 31 13.38 -17.70 -9.64
C CYS A 31 11.93 -17.24 -9.79
N ALA A 32 11.60 -16.09 -9.23
CA ALA A 32 10.29 -15.47 -9.35
C ALA A 32 10.40 -14.07 -9.93
N ASP A 33 9.42 -13.65 -10.73
CA ASP A 33 9.33 -12.28 -11.23
C ASP A 33 8.69 -11.33 -10.22
N THR A 34 7.97 -11.89 -9.26
CA THR A 34 7.28 -11.13 -8.22
C THR A 34 7.38 -11.88 -6.90
N THR A 35 7.70 -11.18 -5.84
CA THR A 35 7.67 -11.73 -4.48
C THR A 35 7.20 -10.68 -3.47
N THR A 36 6.73 -11.16 -2.32
CA THR A 36 6.39 -10.28 -1.20
C THR A 36 7.52 -10.29 -0.19
N TYR A 37 8.07 -9.12 0.09
CA TYR A 37 9.12 -8.91 1.08
C TYR A 37 8.68 -7.87 2.10
N LEU A 38 8.61 -8.25 3.37
CA LEU A 38 8.13 -7.39 4.47
C LEU A 38 6.77 -6.71 4.15
N GLY A 39 5.86 -7.45 3.52
CA GLY A 39 4.55 -6.92 3.16
C GLY A 39 4.52 -6.05 1.90
N VAL A 40 5.66 -5.82 1.26
CA VAL A 40 5.77 -5.09 -0.01
C VAL A 40 5.89 -6.08 -1.16
N ILE A 41 5.09 -5.89 -2.21
CA ILE A 41 5.21 -6.68 -3.43
C ILE A 41 6.31 -6.06 -4.29
N VAL A 42 7.40 -6.81 -4.46
CA VAL A 42 8.54 -6.41 -5.29
C VAL A 42 8.46 -7.15 -6.62
N GLN A 43 8.60 -6.42 -7.72
CA GLN A 43 8.58 -6.93 -9.08
C GLN A 43 9.96 -6.77 -9.72
N SER A 44 10.32 -7.66 -10.65
CA SER A 44 11.60 -7.66 -11.37
C SER A 44 11.87 -6.38 -12.18
N ASN A 45 10.84 -5.65 -12.53
CA ASN A 45 10.90 -4.38 -13.27
C ASN A 45 11.01 -3.13 -12.37
N PHE A 46 11.12 -3.29 -11.05
CA PHE A 46 11.07 -2.20 -10.06
C PHE A 46 9.81 -1.32 -10.10
N LYS A 47 8.76 -1.78 -10.77
CA LYS A 47 7.46 -1.14 -10.70
C LYS A 47 6.67 -1.70 -9.53
N PHE A 48 6.02 -0.84 -8.79
CA PHE A 48 5.24 -1.23 -7.61
C PHE A 48 3.73 -1.20 -7.86
N ASP A 49 3.33 -1.30 -9.15
CA ASP A 49 1.93 -1.20 -9.59
C ASP A 49 1.00 -2.15 -8.81
N GLN A 50 1.45 -3.42 -8.65
CA GLN A 50 0.67 -4.42 -7.91
C GLN A 50 0.57 -4.09 -6.42
N HIS A 51 1.64 -3.57 -5.84
CA HIS A 51 1.63 -3.16 -4.43
C HIS A 51 0.72 -1.96 -4.20
N ILE A 52 0.78 -0.96 -5.06
CA ILE A 52 -0.08 0.24 -5.02
C ILE A 52 -1.55 -0.15 -5.19
N ALA A 53 -1.86 -1.02 -6.14
CA ALA A 53 -3.22 -1.54 -6.34
C ALA A 53 -3.74 -2.27 -5.09
N LEU A 54 -2.90 -3.08 -4.45
CA LEU A 54 -3.25 -3.79 -3.23
C LEU A 54 -3.47 -2.82 -2.04
N LYS A 55 -2.63 -1.80 -1.89
CA LYS A 55 -2.79 -0.74 -0.88
C LYS A 55 -4.12 -0.02 -1.07
N LYS A 56 -4.41 0.37 -2.31
CA LYS A 56 -5.66 1.04 -2.68
C LYS A 56 -6.89 0.20 -2.35
N ASP A 57 -6.88 -1.09 -2.68
CA ASP A 57 -8.00 -2.01 -2.39
C ASP A 57 -8.22 -2.15 -0.88
N LYS A 58 -7.14 -2.37 -0.11
CA LYS A 58 -7.22 -2.44 1.36
C LYS A 58 -7.74 -1.14 1.97
N ALA A 59 -7.21 0.00 1.55
CA ALA A 59 -7.63 1.29 2.05
C ALA A 59 -9.10 1.57 1.68
N SER A 60 -9.53 1.25 0.47
CA SER A 60 -10.92 1.41 0.02
C SER A 60 -11.90 0.59 0.87
N LYS A 61 -11.56 -0.66 1.17
CA LYS A 61 -12.34 -1.52 2.06
C LYS A 61 -12.43 -0.95 3.47
N THR A 62 -11.32 -0.45 4.01
CA THR A 62 -11.26 0.18 5.33
C THR A 62 -12.12 1.45 5.37
N VAL A 63 -12.04 2.28 4.34
CA VAL A 63 -12.90 3.47 4.19
C VAL A 63 -14.38 3.11 4.14
N GLY A 64 -14.73 2.09 3.36
CA GLY A 64 -16.10 1.58 3.30
C GLY A 64 -16.62 1.11 4.66
N ALA A 65 -15.79 0.38 5.41
CA ALA A 65 -16.12 -0.05 6.77
C ALA A 65 -16.29 1.14 7.73
N ILE A 66 -15.38 2.12 7.70
CA ILE A 66 -15.47 3.34 8.51
C ILE A 66 -16.77 4.08 8.21
N LYS A 67 -17.10 4.28 6.93
CA LYS A 67 -18.35 4.94 6.50
C LYS A 67 -19.58 4.24 7.01
N HIS A 68 -19.59 2.91 7.00
CA HIS A 68 -20.74 2.13 7.43
C HIS A 68 -20.89 2.11 8.95
N ILE A 69 -19.81 1.83 9.68
CA ILE A 69 -19.83 1.66 11.15
C ILE A 69 -19.99 3.01 11.85
N LEU A 70 -19.29 4.03 11.38
CA LEU A 70 -19.24 5.34 12.04
C LEU A 70 -20.16 6.38 11.39
N LYS A 71 -21.25 5.93 10.76
CA LYS A 71 -22.21 6.82 10.09
C LYS A 71 -22.78 7.89 11.02
N GLN A 72 -23.03 7.54 12.27
CA GLN A 72 -23.62 8.43 13.28
C GLN A 72 -22.59 8.96 14.29
N ALA A 73 -21.31 8.62 14.12
CA ALA A 73 -20.26 9.07 15.00
C ALA A 73 -19.95 10.56 14.79
N PRO A 74 -19.51 11.28 15.83
CA PRO A 74 -19.09 12.67 15.71
C PRO A 74 -17.90 12.78 14.75
N GLN A 75 -17.74 13.96 14.13
CA GLN A 75 -16.67 14.24 13.18
C GLN A 75 -15.28 13.87 13.67
N LYS A 76 -14.98 14.21 14.94
CA LYS A 76 -13.69 13.87 15.57
C LYS A 76 -13.43 12.36 15.61
N GLY A 77 -14.47 11.56 15.89
CA GLY A 77 -14.35 10.10 15.91
C GLY A 77 -14.11 9.52 14.50
N ARG A 78 -14.79 10.04 13.48
CA ARG A 78 -14.58 9.65 12.09
C ARG A 78 -13.17 10.01 11.60
N LEU A 79 -12.69 11.21 11.93
CA LEU A 79 -11.34 11.66 11.59
C LEU A 79 -10.28 10.80 12.30
N LEU A 80 -10.47 10.50 13.57
CA LEU A 80 -9.57 9.64 14.34
C LEU A 80 -9.50 8.23 13.72
N ALA A 81 -10.64 7.66 13.34
CA ALA A 81 -10.69 6.36 12.68
C ALA A 81 -9.96 6.36 11.33
N TYR A 82 -10.11 7.40 10.53
CA TYR A 82 -9.38 7.56 9.28
C TYR A 82 -7.87 7.62 9.51
N THR A 83 -7.41 8.50 10.41
CA THR A 83 -5.98 8.68 10.68
C THR A 83 -5.34 7.45 11.32
N SER A 84 -6.09 6.69 12.10
CA SER A 84 -5.56 5.49 12.79
C SER A 84 -5.61 4.23 11.94
N LEU A 85 -6.59 4.07 11.06
CA LEU A 85 -6.82 2.83 10.33
C LEU A 85 -6.51 2.93 8.84
N CYS A 86 -6.87 4.02 8.18
CA CYS A 86 -6.73 4.15 6.74
C CYS A 86 -5.37 4.73 6.34
N ARG A 87 -4.96 5.81 6.99
CA ARG A 87 -3.71 6.52 6.68
C ARG A 87 -2.47 5.64 6.80
N PRO A 88 -2.30 4.79 7.84
CA PRO A 88 -1.14 3.90 7.93
C PRO A 88 -1.05 2.87 6.79
N ILE A 89 -2.20 2.45 6.23
CA ILE A 89 -2.23 1.54 5.08
C ILE A 89 -1.66 2.24 3.84
N LEU A 90 -2.01 3.51 3.63
CA LEU A 90 -1.55 4.29 2.47
C LEU A 90 -0.08 4.70 2.59
N GLU A 91 0.37 5.04 3.79
CA GLU A 91 1.75 5.50 4.04
C GLU A 91 2.75 4.36 4.24
N TYR A 92 2.29 3.12 4.40
CA TYR A 92 3.20 1.99 4.57
C TYR A 92 4.13 1.82 3.36
N ALA A 93 5.43 1.78 3.61
CA ALA A 93 6.48 1.66 2.60
C ALA A 93 6.48 2.76 1.52
N ASP A 94 5.99 3.95 1.85
CA ASP A 94 5.89 5.09 0.93
C ASP A 94 7.27 5.51 0.37
N THR A 95 8.29 5.47 1.21
CA THR A 95 9.68 5.77 0.82
C THR A 95 10.27 4.79 -0.20
N VAL A 96 9.72 3.59 -0.32
CA VAL A 96 10.19 2.53 -1.23
C VAL A 96 9.31 2.44 -2.47
N CYS A 97 8.02 2.62 -2.29
CA CYS A 97 6.99 2.41 -3.30
C CYS A 97 6.41 3.75 -3.76
N ASP A 98 7.24 4.63 -4.27
CA ASP A 98 6.78 5.90 -4.84
C ASP A 98 6.00 5.65 -6.13
N PRO A 99 4.72 6.08 -6.21
CA PRO A 99 3.94 5.93 -7.43
C PRO A 99 4.49 6.82 -8.53
N THR A 100 5.01 6.19 -9.58
CA THR A 100 5.61 6.90 -10.73
C THR A 100 4.59 7.35 -11.77
N LEU A 101 3.41 6.71 -11.78
CA LEU A 101 2.36 7.00 -12.73
C LEU A 101 1.35 8.00 -12.16
N ALA A 102 1.08 9.06 -12.89
CA ALA A 102 0.09 10.08 -12.52
C ALA A 102 -1.29 9.48 -12.15
N LYS A 103 -1.71 8.43 -12.87
CA LYS A 103 -2.95 7.68 -12.58
C LYS A 103 -2.98 7.08 -11.17
N GLU A 104 -1.84 6.57 -10.70
CA GLU A 104 -1.74 5.95 -9.38
C GLU A 104 -1.83 6.99 -8.28
N VAL A 105 -1.12 8.10 -8.44
CA VAL A 105 -1.18 9.26 -7.55
C VAL A 105 -2.61 9.78 -7.48
N GLU A 106 -3.23 10.08 -8.62
CA GLU A 106 -4.61 10.58 -8.69
C GLU A 106 -5.59 9.63 -8.00
N SER A 107 -5.44 8.32 -8.21
CA SER A 107 -6.35 7.35 -7.62
C SER A 107 -6.21 7.24 -6.09
N LEU A 108 -5.02 7.45 -5.54
CA LEU A 108 -4.78 7.50 -4.09
C LEU A 108 -5.31 8.83 -3.51
N GLU A 109 -5.09 9.93 -4.19
CA GLU A 109 -5.61 11.25 -3.80
C GLU A 109 -7.14 11.27 -3.78
N MET A 110 -7.80 10.69 -4.79
CA MET A 110 -9.26 10.55 -4.82
C MET A 110 -9.78 9.77 -3.61
N LEU A 111 -9.10 8.70 -3.20
CA LEU A 111 -9.47 7.92 -2.04
C LEU A 111 -9.35 8.76 -0.75
N GLN A 112 -8.23 9.46 -0.58
CA GLN A 112 -8.01 10.35 0.56
C GLN A 112 -9.05 11.46 0.61
N HIS A 113 -9.32 12.10 -0.53
CA HIS A 113 -10.33 13.15 -0.64
C HIS A 113 -11.74 12.64 -0.29
N SER A 114 -12.11 11.44 -0.78
CA SER A 114 -13.39 10.81 -0.41
C SER A 114 -13.52 10.55 1.09
N CYS A 115 -12.41 10.19 1.76
CA CYS A 115 -12.39 10.02 3.20
C CYS A 115 -12.56 11.34 3.94
N LEU A 116 -11.83 12.37 3.51
CA LEU A 116 -11.88 13.69 4.12
C LEU A 116 -13.27 14.32 3.98
N ILE A 117 -13.90 14.22 2.81
CA ILE A 117 -15.29 14.65 2.62
C ILE A 117 -16.21 13.95 3.59
N HIS A 118 -16.09 12.63 3.75
CA HIS A 118 -16.94 11.89 4.68
C HIS A 118 -16.71 12.31 6.13
N CYS A 119 -15.47 12.65 6.50
CA CYS A 119 -15.15 13.18 7.82
C CYS A 119 -15.63 14.63 8.01
N GLN A 120 -15.75 15.41 6.94
CA GLN A 120 -16.07 16.84 6.97
C GLN A 120 -17.57 17.16 6.78
N ILE A 121 -18.47 16.18 6.66
CA ILE A 121 -19.88 16.39 6.36
C ILE A 121 -20.67 17.05 7.55
N GLU A 122 -20.04 17.95 8.23
CA GLU A 122 -20.73 19.08 8.86
C GLU A 122 -19.88 20.32 8.58
N ARG A 123 -20.13 20.92 7.40
CA ARG A 123 -19.61 22.24 7.10
C ARG A 123 -20.33 23.27 7.97
N THR A 124 -19.83 23.51 9.15
CA THR A 124 -19.87 24.82 9.76
C THR A 124 -18.50 25.44 9.54
N GLY A 125 -18.39 26.25 8.52
CA GLY A 125 -17.63 27.49 8.36
C GLY A 125 -16.18 27.59 8.85
N GLU A 126 -15.40 26.55 9.04
CA GLU A 126 -13.98 26.69 9.34
C GLU A 126 -13.13 25.98 8.29
N CYS A 127 -12.52 26.78 7.46
CA CYS A 127 -11.45 26.39 6.56
C CYS A 127 -10.26 25.91 7.39
N TYR A 128 -10.00 24.61 7.44
CA TYR A 128 -8.69 24.15 7.83
C TYR A 128 -7.71 24.42 6.69
N GLY A 129 -7.12 25.61 6.76
CA GLY A 129 -5.93 25.92 6.02
C GLY A 129 -4.73 25.25 6.69
N GLY A 130 -3.94 24.54 5.89
CA GLY A 130 -2.60 24.16 6.24
C GLY A 130 -2.50 22.81 6.95
N VAL A 131 -2.22 21.80 6.15
CA VAL A 131 -1.50 20.61 6.61
C VAL A 131 -0.02 20.97 6.54
N PRO A 132 0.74 20.90 7.65
CA PRO A 132 2.19 20.95 7.58
C PRO A 132 2.74 19.67 6.96
#